data_9d5ada37789831fbbe4886e7a8547f0d
#
_entry.id   9d5ada37789831fbbe4886e7a8547f0d
#
_cell.length_a   1.000
_cell.length_b   1.000
_cell.length_c   1.000
_cell.angle_alpha   90.00
_cell.angle_beta   90.00
_cell.angle_gamma   90.00
#
_symmetry.space_group_name_H-M   'P 1'
#
loop_
_entity.id
_entity.type
_entity.pdbx_description
1 polymer ?
#
loop_
_entity_poly.entity_id
_entity_poly.type
_entity_poly.pdbx_seq_one_letter_code
_entity_poly.pdbx_strand_id
1 'polypeptide(L)'
;SFDDTGIMRWSETSAKTKLDSIISEFYAEEKAPDIICTAYDGFAYAAEEILSDSGLEPGSDEWPMITGYGSEAQAVKDIAAGKMSFTMFMDRKELAKGGAKMAIDYLTGEKVDVKDYSQYDNGVKIVGTFTCGAQMIDKDNYQILVDNGTYTEDEIAPDSTPTPEVTPAPEATPVPKVTLKTASEEDSKEVTPTPETEDKTEGETRENLI
;
A
#
# COMPACT_ATOMS: atom_id res chain seq x y z
N SER A 1 19.30 -3.58 13.29
CA SER A 1 18.66 -2.28 13.15
C SER A 1 17.21 -2.47 12.70
N PHE A 2 16.35 -1.52 12.97
CA PHE A 2 14.96 -1.52 12.52
C PHE A 2 14.65 -0.12 11.96
N ASP A 3 14.24 -0.10 10.70
CA ASP A 3 13.87 1.13 10.00
C ASP A 3 12.48 0.96 9.41
N ASP A 4 11.62 1.96 9.60
CA ASP A 4 10.30 1.99 9.01
C ASP A 4 10.06 3.29 8.24
N THR A 5 9.26 3.22 7.19
CA THR A 5 8.94 4.39 6.38
C THR A 5 7.55 4.30 5.78
N GLY A 6 6.86 5.45 5.74
CA GLY A 6 5.60 5.57 5.05
C GLY A 6 5.77 5.79 3.55
N ILE A 7 4.99 5.08 2.75
CA ILE A 7 4.99 5.22 1.29
C ILE A 7 3.83 6.12 0.86
N MET A 8 4.17 7.29 0.33
CA MET A 8 3.18 8.27 -0.09
C MET A 8 2.34 7.74 -1.26
N ARG A 9 1.01 7.82 -1.14
CA ARG A 9 0.03 7.45 -2.17
C ARG A 9 0.12 6.00 -2.65
N TRP A 10 0.67 5.09 -1.84
CA TRP A 10 0.85 3.68 -2.23
C TRP A 10 1.58 3.50 -3.58
N SER A 11 2.56 4.35 -3.84
CA SER A 11 3.32 4.36 -5.10
C SER A 11 4.51 3.41 -5.02
N GLU A 12 4.58 2.43 -5.92
CA GLU A 12 5.72 1.52 -6.07
C GLU A 12 7.02 2.27 -6.35
N THR A 13 6.98 3.29 -7.22
CA THR A 13 8.14 4.17 -7.47
C THR A 13 8.63 4.86 -6.20
N SER A 14 7.69 5.31 -5.33
CA SER A 14 8.07 5.92 -4.05
C SER A 14 8.65 4.87 -3.09
N ALA A 15 8.13 3.65 -3.10
CA ALA A 15 8.67 2.53 -2.33
C ALA A 15 10.09 2.20 -2.77
N LYS A 16 10.32 2.07 -4.09
CA LYS A 16 11.64 1.85 -4.67
C LYS A 16 12.65 2.91 -4.24
N THR A 17 12.31 4.19 -4.43
CA THR A 17 13.19 5.31 -4.05
C THR A 17 13.52 5.31 -2.55
N LYS A 18 12.54 5.02 -1.70
CA LYS A 18 12.72 4.98 -0.25
C LYS A 18 13.60 3.81 0.18
N LEU A 19 13.35 2.63 -0.35
CA LEU A 19 14.14 1.45 -0.02
C LEU A 19 15.58 1.58 -0.51
N ASP A 20 15.80 2.09 -1.72
CA ASP A 20 17.13 2.38 -2.25
C ASP A 20 17.92 3.33 -1.32
N SER A 21 17.26 4.39 -0.83
CA SER A 21 17.86 5.30 0.14
C SER A 21 18.21 4.60 1.45
N ILE A 22 17.32 3.76 1.99
CA ILE A 22 17.55 3.02 3.24
C ILE A 22 18.70 2.04 3.07
N ILE A 23 18.71 1.25 2.00
CA ILE A 23 19.78 0.29 1.74
C ILE A 23 21.12 1.02 1.58
N SER A 24 21.18 2.08 0.81
CA SER A 24 22.40 2.86 0.58
C SER A 24 22.94 3.53 1.84
N GLU A 25 22.07 3.98 2.74
CA GLU A 25 22.46 4.70 3.96
C GLU A 25 22.83 3.75 5.10
N PHE A 26 22.07 2.68 5.30
CA PHE A 26 22.18 1.84 6.51
C PHE A 26 22.76 0.45 6.25
N TYR A 27 22.73 -0.04 5.01
CA TYR A 27 23.13 -1.41 4.65
C TYR A 27 24.20 -1.45 3.53
N ALA A 28 24.94 -0.36 3.32
CA ALA A 28 25.92 -0.25 2.24
C ALA A 28 27.01 -1.36 2.26
N GLU A 29 27.38 -1.86 3.45
CA GLU A 29 28.35 -2.94 3.61
C GLU A 29 27.73 -4.33 3.53
N GLU A 30 26.50 -4.48 4.01
CA GLU A 30 25.75 -5.75 4.12
C GLU A 30 24.85 -6.00 2.92
N LYS A 31 24.64 -4.98 2.07
CA LYS A 31 23.80 -4.95 0.86
C LYS A 31 22.29 -5.06 1.10
N ALA A 32 21.82 -5.69 2.16
CA ALA A 32 20.42 -5.82 2.49
C ALA A 32 20.18 -6.11 3.98
N PRO A 33 19.00 -5.77 4.53
CA PRO A 33 18.56 -6.27 5.83
C PRO A 33 18.18 -7.75 5.74
N ASP A 34 18.07 -8.44 6.88
CA ASP A 34 17.58 -9.83 6.92
C ASP A 34 16.12 -9.98 6.49
N ILE A 35 15.29 -8.95 6.75
CA ILE A 35 13.86 -8.98 6.50
C ILE A 35 13.39 -7.65 5.93
N ILE A 36 12.58 -7.69 4.88
CA ILE A 36 11.85 -6.56 4.31
C ILE A 36 10.35 -6.83 4.42
N CYS A 37 9.68 -6.17 5.36
CA CYS A 37 8.23 -6.28 5.53
C CYS A 37 7.52 -5.22 4.71
N THR A 38 6.64 -5.62 3.80
CA THR A 38 5.85 -4.69 3.01
C THR A 38 4.35 -4.83 3.29
N ALA A 39 3.63 -3.73 3.18
CA ALA A 39 2.18 -3.67 3.38
C ALA A 39 1.38 -3.96 2.09
N TYR A 40 2.07 -4.25 0.98
CA TYR A 40 1.46 -4.48 -0.34
C TYR A 40 2.45 -5.22 -1.25
N ASP A 41 1.95 -6.15 -2.07
CA ASP A 41 2.79 -6.97 -2.97
C ASP A 41 3.61 -6.10 -3.95
N GLY A 42 3.04 -5.00 -4.48
CA GLY A 42 3.78 -4.09 -5.35
C GLY A 42 4.99 -3.42 -4.68
N PHE A 43 5.01 -3.28 -3.37
CA PHE A 43 6.20 -2.80 -2.65
C PHE A 43 7.25 -3.92 -2.51
N ALA A 44 6.81 -5.17 -2.42
CA ALA A 44 7.71 -6.31 -2.45
C ALA A 44 8.42 -6.41 -3.81
N TYR A 45 7.72 -6.21 -4.92
CA TYR A 45 8.34 -6.18 -6.26
C TYR A 45 9.40 -5.07 -6.37
N ALA A 46 9.12 -3.88 -5.81
CA ALA A 46 10.10 -2.81 -5.77
C ALA A 46 11.36 -3.21 -4.98
N ALA A 47 11.20 -3.98 -3.90
CA ALA A 47 12.32 -4.50 -3.12
C ALA A 47 13.13 -5.53 -3.90
N GLU A 48 12.46 -6.49 -4.55
CA GLU A 48 13.12 -7.50 -5.39
C GLU A 48 13.96 -6.86 -6.50
N GLU A 49 13.42 -5.84 -7.16
CA GLU A 49 14.12 -5.12 -8.22
C GLU A 49 15.40 -4.45 -7.70
N ILE A 50 15.32 -3.71 -6.58
CA ILE A 50 16.50 -3.03 -5.99
C ILE A 50 17.58 -4.03 -5.56
N LEU A 51 17.17 -5.12 -4.91
CA LEU A 51 18.10 -6.14 -4.45
C LEU A 51 18.80 -6.82 -5.62
N SER A 52 18.05 -7.14 -6.68
CA SER A 52 18.61 -7.72 -7.89
C SER A 52 19.55 -6.74 -8.61
N ASP A 53 19.18 -5.45 -8.69
CA ASP A 53 20.04 -4.40 -9.24
C ASP A 53 21.32 -4.21 -8.43
N SER A 54 21.26 -4.51 -7.12
CA SER A 54 22.44 -4.50 -6.23
C SER A 54 23.31 -5.77 -6.34
N GLY A 55 22.90 -6.71 -7.21
CA GLY A 55 23.64 -7.94 -7.49
C GLY A 55 23.40 -9.06 -6.48
N LEU A 56 22.30 -9.00 -5.72
CA LEU A 56 21.84 -10.11 -4.90
C LEU A 56 21.03 -11.09 -5.75
N GLU A 57 21.25 -12.38 -5.56
CA GLU A 57 20.56 -13.43 -6.29
C GLU A 57 19.37 -13.95 -5.47
N PRO A 58 18.15 -13.98 -6.03
CA PRO A 58 16.99 -14.55 -5.35
C PRO A 58 17.23 -15.97 -4.88
N GLY A 59 16.87 -16.26 -3.62
CA GLY A 59 17.05 -17.57 -3.01
C GLY A 59 18.47 -17.90 -2.53
N SER A 60 19.42 -16.95 -2.64
CA SER A 60 20.73 -17.09 -2.01
C SER A 60 20.64 -16.87 -0.49
N ASP A 61 21.68 -17.25 0.25
CA ASP A 61 21.77 -17.03 1.69
C ASP A 61 21.78 -15.53 2.07
N GLU A 62 22.13 -14.66 1.12
CA GLU A 62 22.16 -13.21 1.28
C GLU A 62 20.82 -12.56 0.92
N TRP A 63 19.90 -13.29 0.30
CA TRP A 63 18.59 -12.77 -0.09
C TRP A 63 17.68 -12.64 1.12
N PRO A 64 17.12 -11.44 1.41
CA PRO A 64 16.30 -11.24 2.59
C PRO A 64 14.97 -11.96 2.52
N MET A 65 14.35 -12.17 3.66
CA MET A 65 12.93 -12.53 3.73
C MET A 65 12.10 -11.34 3.27
N ILE A 66 11.39 -11.46 2.15
CA ILE A 66 10.50 -10.41 1.65
C ILE A 66 9.06 -10.85 1.85
N THR A 67 8.24 -9.98 2.45
CA THR A 67 6.84 -10.26 2.69
C THR A 67 5.94 -9.30 1.93
N GLY A 68 4.72 -9.75 1.59
CA GLY A 68 3.74 -8.94 0.91
C GLY A 68 2.34 -9.03 1.52
N TYR A 69 1.41 -8.34 0.89
CA TYR A 69 -0.02 -8.37 1.21
C TYR A 69 -0.84 -8.15 -0.07
N GLY A 70 -1.79 -9.03 -0.32
CA GLY A 70 -2.70 -8.95 -1.47
C GLY A 70 -2.84 -10.27 -2.23
N SER A 71 -1.81 -11.10 -2.21
CA SER A 71 -1.72 -12.37 -2.96
C SER A 71 -2.02 -12.17 -4.44
N GLU A 72 -1.37 -11.19 -5.06
CA GLU A 72 -1.43 -10.99 -6.49
C GLU A 72 -0.79 -12.17 -7.24
N ALA A 73 -1.22 -12.43 -8.46
CA ALA A 73 -0.70 -13.56 -9.23
C ALA A 73 0.83 -13.52 -9.37
N GLN A 74 1.40 -12.32 -9.55
CA GLN A 74 2.86 -12.15 -9.62
C GLN A 74 3.52 -12.49 -8.28
N ALA A 75 2.95 -12.08 -7.14
CA ALA A 75 3.49 -12.42 -5.83
C ALA A 75 3.54 -13.93 -5.59
N VAL A 76 2.52 -14.67 -6.07
CA VAL A 76 2.51 -16.12 -5.97
C VAL A 76 3.61 -16.75 -6.84
N LYS A 77 3.85 -16.22 -8.04
CA LYS A 77 4.96 -16.64 -8.89
C LYS A 77 6.32 -16.37 -8.25
N ASP A 78 6.48 -15.21 -7.63
CA ASP A 78 7.72 -14.80 -6.97
C ASP A 78 7.97 -15.63 -5.69
N ILE A 79 6.92 -16.02 -4.97
CA ILE A 79 7.01 -17.00 -3.88
C ILE A 79 7.48 -18.36 -4.41
N ALA A 80 6.89 -18.85 -5.50
CA ALA A 80 7.29 -20.12 -6.10
C ALA A 80 8.73 -20.08 -6.66
N ALA A 81 9.19 -18.91 -7.09
CA ALA A 81 10.55 -18.68 -7.57
C ALA A 81 11.57 -18.36 -6.44
N GLY A 82 11.13 -18.30 -5.18
CA GLY A 82 11.99 -17.99 -4.02
C GLY A 82 12.40 -16.52 -3.90
N LYS A 83 11.75 -15.62 -4.62
CA LYS A 83 11.98 -14.18 -4.52
C LYS A 83 11.25 -13.55 -3.33
N MET A 84 10.00 -13.95 -3.10
CA MET A 84 9.21 -13.60 -1.92
C MET A 84 9.09 -14.80 -0.99
N SER A 85 9.01 -14.52 0.32
CA SER A 85 8.83 -15.57 1.32
C SER A 85 7.36 -15.92 1.52
N PHE A 86 6.50 -14.90 1.61
CA PHE A 86 5.06 -15.07 1.70
C PHE A 86 4.30 -13.78 1.39
N THR A 87 3.02 -13.92 1.11
CA THR A 87 2.05 -12.82 1.05
C THR A 87 0.83 -13.15 1.90
N MET A 88 0.05 -12.13 2.28
CA MET A 88 -1.19 -12.33 3.04
C MET A 88 -2.39 -12.28 2.10
N PHE A 89 -3.13 -13.38 2.05
CA PHE A 89 -4.37 -13.50 1.30
C PHE A 89 -5.58 -13.14 2.15
N MET A 90 -6.44 -12.28 1.63
CA MET A 90 -7.79 -12.06 2.14
C MET A 90 -8.78 -12.36 1.01
N ASP A 91 -9.73 -13.25 1.25
CA ASP A 91 -10.73 -13.61 0.24
C ASP A 91 -11.65 -12.41 -0.06
N ARG A 92 -11.36 -11.75 -1.18
CA ARG A 92 -12.12 -10.58 -1.65
C ARG A 92 -13.57 -10.93 -2.01
N LYS A 93 -13.84 -12.20 -2.40
CA LYS A 93 -15.22 -12.67 -2.68
C LYS A 93 -16.01 -12.78 -1.39
N GLU A 94 -15.38 -13.28 -0.32
CA GLU A 94 -16.00 -13.34 1.00
C GLU A 94 -16.26 -11.95 1.56
N LEU A 95 -15.27 -11.05 1.47
CA LEU A 95 -15.40 -9.65 1.88
C LEU A 95 -16.55 -8.95 1.13
N ALA A 96 -16.62 -9.11 -0.19
CA ALA A 96 -17.67 -8.52 -1.01
C ALA A 96 -19.06 -9.06 -0.66
N LYS A 97 -19.19 -10.38 -0.47
CA LYS A 97 -20.45 -11.02 -0.03
C LYS A 97 -20.89 -10.52 1.34
N GLY A 98 -19.94 -10.43 2.29
CA GLY A 98 -20.20 -9.90 3.63
C GLY A 98 -20.70 -8.46 3.57
N GLY A 99 -19.99 -7.58 2.85
CA GLY A 99 -20.40 -6.19 2.68
C GLY A 99 -21.75 -6.02 2.00
N ALA A 100 -22.02 -6.78 0.93
CA ALA A 100 -23.32 -6.77 0.24
C ALA A 100 -24.46 -7.24 1.16
N LYS A 101 -24.24 -8.32 1.92
CA LYS A 101 -25.21 -8.81 2.90
C LYS A 101 -25.51 -7.76 3.97
N MET A 102 -24.49 -7.15 4.55
CA MET A 102 -24.66 -6.09 5.56
C MET A 102 -25.48 -4.92 5.02
N ALA A 103 -25.23 -4.51 3.77
CA ALA A 103 -26.00 -3.44 3.12
C ALA A 103 -27.47 -3.83 2.92
N ILE A 104 -27.75 -5.06 2.46
CA ILE A 104 -29.11 -5.57 2.29
C ILE A 104 -29.83 -5.64 3.64
N ASP A 105 -29.22 -6.23 4.67
CA ASP A 105 -29.82 -6.35 6.00
C ASP A 105 -30.19 -4.96 6.56
N TYR A 106 -29.29 -3.99 6.40
CA TYR A 106 -29.56 -2.61 6.82
C TYR A 106 -30.75 -1.99 6.07
N LEU A 107 -30.81 -2.14 4.74
CA LEU A 107 -31.85 -1.56 3.91
C LEU A 107 -33.22 -2.22 4.12
N THR A 108 -33.25 -3.49 4.48
CA THR A 108 -34.51 -4.24 4.74
C THR A 108 -34.94 -4.15 6.20
N GLY A 109 -34.17 -3.51 7.08
CA GLY A 109 -34.46 -3.42 8.50
C GLY A 109 -34.15 -4.69 9.28
N GLU A 110 -33.44 -5.63 8.66
CA GLU A 110 -32.95 -6.83 9.32
C GLU A 110 -31.75 -6.53 10.20
N LYS A 111 -31.46 -7.42 11.15
CA LYS A 111 -30.30 -7.29 12.02
C LYS A 111 -29.02 -7.56 11.23
N VAL A 112 -28.17 -6.53 11.10
CA VAL A 112 -26.86 -6.68 10.48
C VAL A 112 -26.01 -7.69 11.26
N ASP A 113 -25.44 -8.67 10.55
CA ASP A 113 -24.57 -9.69 11.14
C ASP A 113 -23.17 -9.10 11.42
N VAL A 114 -23.00 -8.63 12.63
CA VAL A 114 -21.74 -8.11 13.16
C VAL A 114 -21.23 -9.06 14.23
N LYS A 115 -19.98 -9.50 14.09
CA LYS A 115 -19.41 -10.55 14.98
C LYS A 115 -18.51 -10.00 16.07
N ASP A 116 -17.93 -8.81 15.86
CA ASP A 116 -17.00 -8.19 16.79
C ASP A 116 -17.50 -6.80 17.20
N TYR A 117 -17.60 -6.59 18.52
CA TYR A 117 -17.97 -5.33 19.16
C TYR A 117 -16.89 -4.85 20.15
N SER A 118 -15.66 -5.32 20.04
CA SER A 118 -14.64 -5.08 21.06
C SER A 118 -13.35 -4.44 20.54
N GLN A 119 -12.95 -4.69 19.29
CA GLN A 119 -11.62 -4.35 18.83
C GLN A 119 -11.51 -2.98 18.15
N TYR A 120 -12.60 -2.48 17.56
CA TYR A 120 -12.50 -1.30 16.69
C TYR A 120 -13.21 -0.11 17.34
N ASP A 121 -12.44 0.70 18.06
CA ASP A 121 -12.89 1.97 18.61
C ASP A 121 -12.47 3.12 17.69
N ASN A 122 -13.44 3.93 17.26
CA ASN A 122 -13.17 5.10 16.41
C ASN A 122 -13.04 6.42 17.21
N GLY A 123 -12.88 6.34 18.52
CA GLY A 123 -12.79 7.48 19.44
C GLY A 123 -14.16 8.07 19.85
N VAL A 124 -15.26 7.59 19.24
CA VAL A 124 -16.63 7.99 19.57
C VAL A 124 -17.42 6.81 20.13
N LYS A 125 -17.21 5.64 19.56
CA LYS A 125 -17.85 4.38 19.98
C LYS A 125 -17.09 3.17 19.45
N ILE A 126 -17.34 2.02 20.08
CA ILE A 126 -16.97 0.73 19.51
C ILE A 126 -17.77 0.50 18.22
N VAL A 127 -17.08 0.28 17.13
CA VAL A 127 -17.70 -0.01 15.82
C VAL A 127 -17.89 -1.51 15.69
N GLY A 128 -19.14 -1.92 15.55
CA GLY A 128 -19.44 -3.32 15.26
C GLY A 128 -18.86 -3.72 13.90
N THR A 129 -18.12 -4.82 13.86
CA THR A 129 -17.30 -5.21 12.72
C THR A 129 -17.57 -6.65 12.28
N PHE A 130 -17.60 -6.84 10.98
CA PHE A 130 -17.50 -8.15 10.33
C PHE A 130 -16.05 -8.31 9.82
N THR A 131 -15.35 -9.31 10.34
CA THR A 131 -13.96 -9.59 9.96
C THR A 131 -13.89 -10.77 9.01
N CYS A 132 -13.21 -10.61 7.88
CA CYS A 132 -12.78 -11.70 7.02
C CYS A 132 -11.42 -12.20 7.51
N GLY A 133 -11.22 -13.53 7.46
CA GLY A 133 -9.94 -14.12 7.81
C GLY A 133 -8.86 -13.73 6.80
N ALA A 134 -7.64 -13.51 7.30
CA ALA A 134 -6.45 -13.43 6.47
C ALA A 134 -5.66 -14.74 6.60
N GLN A 135 -5.06 -15.19 5.51
CA GLN A 135 -4.26 -16.41 5.45
C GLN A 135 -2.89 -16.10 4.85
N MET A 136 -1.84 -16.59 5.48
CA MET A 136 -0.50 -16.53 4.91
C MET A 136 -0.40 -17.52 3.75
N ILE A 137 0.11 -17.04 2.63
CA ILE A 137 0.38 -17.83 1.41
C ILE A 137 1.88 -17.85 1.20
N ASP A 138 2.44 -19.05 1.21
CA ASP A 138 3.84 -19.32 1.00
C ASP A 138 4.04 -20.45 -0.04
N LYS A 139 5.29 -20.87 -0.23
CA LYS A 139 5.65 -21.93 -1.19
C LYS A 139 5.00 -23.28 -0.90
N ASP A 140 4.56 -23.53 0.33
CA ASP A 140 4.03 -24.83 0.75
C ASP A 140 2.49 -24.89 0.62
N ASN A 141 1.82 -23.74 0.46
CA ASN A 141 0.35 -23.70 0.47
C ASN A 141 -0.30 -22.87 -0.64
N TYR A 142 0.44 -22.22 -1.54
CA TYR A 142 -0.13 -21.34 -2.58
C TYR A 142 -1.16 -22.05 -3.49
N GLN A 143 -1.15 -23.38 -3.55
CA GLN A 143 -2.14 -24.16 -4.29
C GLN A 143 -3.58 -23.90 -3.82
N ILE A 144 -3.77 -23.48 -2.58
CA ILE A 144 -5.08 -23.09 -2.04
C ILE A 144 -5.75 -22.01 -2.91
N LEU A 145 -4.98 -21.13 -3.56
CA LEU A 145 -5.50 -20.09 -4.43
C LEU A 145 -6.09 -20.63 -5.74
N VAL A 146 -5.62 -21.79 -6.19
CA VAL A 146 -6.22 -22.53 -7.31
C VAL A 146 -7.47 -23.27 -6.84
N ASP A 147 -7.37 -23.99 -5.73
CA ASP A 147 -8.45 -24.81 -5.19
C ASP A 147 -9.71 -23.99 -4.88
N ASN A 148 -9.55 -22.76 -4.40
CA ASN A 148 -10.65 -21.83 -4.10
C ASN A 148 -11.12 -21.02 -5.32
N GLY A 149 -10.51 -21.23 -6.50
CA GLY A 149 -10.83 -20.55 -7.75
C GLY A 149 -10.49 -19.06 -7.76
N THR A 150 -9.47 -18.65 -7.00
CA THR A 150 -8.91 -17.29 -7.07
C THR A 150 -8.10 -17.14 -8.34
N TYR A 151 -7.26 -18.13 -8.65
CA TYR A 151 -6.45 -18.22 -9.87
C TYR A 151 -6.58 -19.59 -10.53
N THR A 152 -6.18 -19.67 -11.78
CA THR A 152 -5.88 -20.93 -12.48
C THR A 152 -4.40 -21.28 -12.27
N GLU A 153 -4.04 -22.53 -12.48
CA GLU A 153 -2.63 -22.96 -12.41
C GLU A 153 -1.73 -22.17 -13.38
N ASP A 154 -2.22 -21.89 -14.59
CA ASP A 154 -1.48 -21.14 -15.60
C ASP A 154 -1.19 -19.69 -15.20
N GLU A 155 -2.10 -19.06 -14.43
CA GLU A 155 -1.94 -17.67 -13.98
C GLU A 155 -0.84 -17.52 -12.92
N ILE A 156 -0.59 -18.56 -12.13
CA ILE A 156 0.38 -18.54 -11.02
C ILE A 156 1.56 -19.50 -11.23
N ALA A 157 1.63 -20.16 -12.41
CA ALA A 157 2.80 -20.97 -12.74
C ALA A 157 4.06 -20.10 -12.74
N PRO A 158 5.18 -20.57 -12.15
CA PRO A 158 6.44 -19.85 -12.23
C PRO A 158 6.82 -19.56 -13.69
N ASP A 159 7.28 -18.37 -13.97
CA ASP A 159 7.70 -18.01 -15.30
C ASP A 159 8.89 -18.88 -15.73
N SER A 160 8.66 -19.82 -16.62
CA SER A 160 9.69 -20.69 -17.17
C SER A 160 10.58 -20.02 -18.22
N THR A 161 10.44 -18.67 -18.36
CA THR A 161 11.19 -17.89 -19.36
C THR A 161 11.85 -16.69 -18.68
N PRO A 162 13.12 -16.36 -19.01
CA PRO A 162 13.73 -15.13 -18.52
C PRO A 162 12.86 -13.94 -18.95
N THR A 163 12.66 -13.03 -18.02
CA THR A 163 11.87 -11.80 -18.10
C THR A 163 11.74 -11.28 -19.54
N PRO A 164 10.52 -11.14 -20.10
CA PRO A 164 10.37 -10.43 -21.35
C PRO A 164 10.82 -9.00 -21.15
N GLU A 165 11.73 -8.58 -22.03
CA GLU A 165 12.19 -7.22 -22.20
C GLU A 165 11.01 -6.24 -22.04
N VAL A 166 11.11 -5.37 -21.05
CA VAL A 166 10.08 -4.37 -20.73
C VAL A 166 9.79 -3.61 -22.02
N THR A 167 8.63 -3.85 -22.60
CA THR A 167 8.16 -3.01 -23.73
C THR A 167 8.04 -1.59 -23.18
N PRO A 168 8.79 -0.63 -23.71
CA PRO A 168 8.72 0.75 -23.21
C PRO A 168 7.27 1.21 -23.27
N ALA A 169 6.79 1.77 -22.16
CA ALA A 169 5.47 2.35 -22.07
C ALA A 169 5.22 3.28 -23.28
N PRO A 170 4.05 3.27 -23.91
CA PRO A 170 3.76 4.14 -25.02
C PRO A 170 4.05 5.58 -24.62
N GLU A 171 4.90 6.23 -25.41
CA GLU A 171 5.34 7.60 -25.23
C GLU A 171 4.13 8.49 -24.99
N ALA A 172 4.11 9.18 -23.85
CA ALA A 172 2.99 10.01 -23.44
C ALA A 172 2.69 11.02 -24.55
N THR A 173 1.49 10.93 -25.08
CA THR A 173 0.99 11.90 -26.08
C THR A 173 1.16 13.31 -25.50
N PRO A 174 1.80 14.24 -26.19
CA PRO A 174 2.04 15.57 -25.65
C PRO A 174 0.72 16.26 -25.34
N VAL A 175 0.54 16.63 -24.09
CA VAL A 175 -0.61 17.43 -23.63
C VAL A 175 -0.56 18.76 -24.38
N PRO A 176 -1.66 19.20 -25.05
CA PRO A 176 -1.67 20.47 -25.75
C PRO A 176 -1.39 21.61 -24.78
N LYS A 177 -0.37 22.39 -25.09
CA LYS A 177 0.02 23.58 -24.33
C LYS A 177 -1.12 24.58 -24.38
N VAL A 178 -1.86 24.70 -23.27
CA VAL A 178 -2.85 25.77 -23.10
C VAL A 178 -2.06 27.08 -22.95
N THR A 179 -2.04 27.90 -24.00
CA THR A 179 -1.48 29.24 -23.91
C THR A 179 -2.47 30.14 -23.18
N LEU A 180 -2.16 30.42 -21.91
CA LEU A 180 -2.85 31.46 -21.16
C LEU A 180 -2.53 32.81 -21.86
N LYS A 181 -3.53 33.41 -22.48
CA LYS A 181 -3.46 34.82 -22.90
C LYS A 181 -3.38 35.68 -21.63
N THR A 182 -2.26 36.31 -21.43
CA THR A 182 -2.12 37.42 -20.49
C THR A 182 -3.04 38.53 -20.90
N ALA A 183 -4.06 38.83 -20.12
CA ALA A 183 -4.81 40.06 -20.22
C ALA A 183 -3.94 41.19 -19.67
N SER A 184 -3.79 42.22 -20.46
CA SER A 184 -3.05 43.44 -20.20
C SER A 184 -3.61 44.19 -18.99
N GLU A 185 -2.69 44.75 -18.24
CA GLU A 185 -2.89 45.78 -17.23
C GLU A 185 -3.79 46.91 -17.75
N GLU A 186 -4.84 47.20 -16.98
CA GLU A 186 -5.38 48.56 -16.75
C GLU A 186 -6.55 48.41 -15.74
N ASP A 187 -6.35 48.71 -14.51
CA ASP A 187 -7.11 49.62 -13.68
C ASP A 187 -6.66 49.54 -12.21
N SER A 188 -5.76 50.43 -11.88
CA SER A 188 -5.41 50.82 -10.53
C SER A 188 -6.57 51.59 -9.92
N LYS A 189 -7.26 51.05 -8.91
CA LYS A 189 -8.00 51.82 -7.93
C LYS A 189 -7.59 51.45 -6.55
N GLU A 190 -6.87 52.35 -5.95
CA GLU A 190 -6.49 52.59 -4.59
C GLU A 190 -7.67 52.38 -3.61
N VAL A 191 -7.54 51.42 -2.69
CA VAL A 191 -8.43 51.32 -1.53
C VAL A 191 -7.58 51.41 -0.27
N THR A 192 -7.75 52.51 0.42
CA THR A 192 -7.17 52.88 1.69
C THR A 192 -7.56 51.93 2.82
N PRO A 193 -6.67 51.56 3.73
CA PRO A 193 -7.02 50.74 4.89
C PRO A 193 -7.64 51.57 6.01
N THR A 194 -8.71 51.08 6.59
CA THR A 194 -9.31 51.61 7.85
C THR A 194 -8.84 50.75 9.04
N PRO A 195 -8.58 51.34 10.19
CA PRO A 195 -7.79 50.72 11.26
C PRO A 195 -8.56 49.80 12.19
N GLU A 196 -7.77 48.96 12.83
CA GLU A 196 -8.04 48.00 13.89
C GLU A 196 -8.93 48.53 15.02
N THR A 197 -9.81 47.66 15.50
CA THR A 197 -10.29 47.71 16.89
C THR A 197 -9.83 46.46 17.63
N GLU A 198 -8.95 46.73 18.61
CA GLU A 198 -8.60 45.77 19.67
C GLU A 198 -9.86 45.43 20.47
N ASP A 199 -10.09 44.15 20.73
CA ASP A 199 -10.88 43.75 21.89
C ASP A 199 -10.11 42.70 22.69
N LYS A 200 -9.84 43.08 23.93
CA LYS A 200 -9.22 42.31 24.99
C LYS A 200 -10.33 41.59 25.74
N THR A 201 -10.22 40.27 25.91
CA THR A 201 -10.70 39.57 27.12
C THR A 201 -9.90 38.28 27.27
N GLU A 202 -8.97 38.27 28.24
CA GLU A 202 -8.96 37.48 29.50
C GLU A 202 -9.38 36.01 29.32
N GLY A 203 -8.44 35.10 29.40
CA GLY A 203 -7.97 34.39 30.57
C GLY A 203 -8.90 33.26 31.01
N GLU A 204 -8.52 32.01 30.70
CA GLU A 204 -8.75 30.92 31.66
C GLU A 204 -7.81 29.72 31.39
N THR A 205 -6.95 29.58 32.34
CA THR A 205 -6.09 28.45 32.63
C THR A 205 -6.94 27.22 32.96
N ARG A 206 -6.70 26.08 32.35
CA ARG A 206 -7.00 24.78 32.98
C ARG A 206 -5.83 23.85 32.84
N GLU A 207 -5.19 23.68 33.98
CA GLU A 207 -4.30 22.59 34.33
C GLU A 207 -5.01 21.24 34.37
N ASN A 208 -4.23 20.21 34.01
CA ASN A 208 -4.19 18.86 34.59
C ASN A 208 -5.46 17.99 34.63
N LEU A 209 -5.37 16.79 34.07
CA LEU A 209 -5.13 15.55 34.85
C LEU A 209 -5.30 14.28 33.98
N ILE A 210 -4.23 13.47 34.02
CA ILE A 210 -4.13 12.02 33.84
C ILE A 210 -4.44 11.44 32.45
#